data_28f156b0199d6e5e984d61b1eb1f2ae0
#
_entry.id   28f156b0199d6e5e984d61b1eb1f2ae0
#
_cell.length_a   1.000
_cell.length_b   1.000
_cell.length_c   1.000
_cell.angle_alpha   90.00
_cell.angle_beta   90.00
_cell.angle_gamma   90.00
#
_symmetry.space_group_name_H-M   'P 1'
#
loop_
_entity.id
_entity.type
_entity.pdbx_description
1 polymer ?
#
loop_
_entity_poly.entity_id
_entity_poly.type
_entity_poly.pdbx_seq_one_letter_code
_entity_poly.pdbx_strand_id
1 'polypeptide(L)'
;MSLSAVAQTGSAPVPAETAKDTDNNLIKAALKGWHLHLGAGFNIGGAAPLPLPREIRSIESYNPMLNIALEGDVHKKINRSSWGVMLGLRLETKAMKTDAVVKNYHMEAVSADGAGKINGAWTGHVRTRVDNTYLTFPMLATYTISDRWQVQAGPYLSWMMNGSFSGEAYDGYIRDIDPTGEKAEVSSATYDFSKDLRHFHWGLQLGGEFKAYRHLAVTANLQWGLNGIFPSDFESVTFSLYPIYATVGFSYLF
;
A
#
# COMPACT_ATOMS: atom_id res chain seq x y z
N MET A 1 35.65 -73.67 27.84
CA MET A 1 34.91 -72.97 26.78
C MET A 1 33.93 -72.01 27.43
N SER A 2 34.30 -70.74 27.53
CA SER A 2 33.50 -69.72 28.15
C SER A 2 32.93 -68.82 27.02
N LEU A 3 31.60 -68.77 26.88
CA LEU A 3 30.92 -67.84 26.01
C LEU A 3 30.78 -66.45 26.71
N SER A 4 31.37 -65.47 26.17
CA SER A 4 31.16 -64.08 26.57
C SER A 4 29.88 -63.52 25.92
N ALA A 5 28.94 -63.06 26.74
CA ALA A 5 27.75 -62.35 26.29
C ALA A 5 28.08 -60.85 26.07
N VAL A 6 27.90 -60.37 24.86
CA VAL A 6 27.97 -58.94 24.50
C VAL A 6 26.66 -58.27 24.86
N ALA A 7 26.70 -57.38 25.85
CA ALA A 7 25.56 -56.54 26.20
C ALA A 7 25.40 -55.43 25.14
N GLN A 8 24.34 -55.40 24.40
CA GLN A 8 23.91 -54.25 23.58
C GLN A 8 23.29 -53.20 24.51
N THR A 9 23.95 -52.08 24.65
CA THR A 9 23.39 -50.87 25.28
C THR A 9 22.43 -50.20 24.28
N GLY A 10 21.14 -50.52 24.43
CA GLY A 10 20.10 -49.80 23.75
C GLY A 10 19.99 -48.37 24.26
N SER A 11 20.25 -47.40 23.40
CA SER A 11 19.94 -45.98 23.69
C SER A 11 18.43 -45.83 23.83
N ALA A 12 17.96 -45.42 24.98
CA ALA A 12 16.56 -45.11 25.20
C ALA A 12 16.10 -43.97 24.27
N PRO A 13 14.92 -44.02 23.64
CA PRO A 13 14.42 -42.92 22.87
C PRO A 13 14.14 -41.73 23.75
N VAL A 14 14.70 -40.56 23.39
CA VAL A 14 14.43 -39.31 24.08
C VAL A 14 12.92 -39.00 23.93
N PRO A 15 12.22 -38.70 25.06
CA PRO A 15 10.79 -38.49 25.04
C PRO A 15 10.43 -37.29 24.15
N ALA A 16 9.44 -37.42 23.28
CA ALA A 16 8.97 -36.37 22.36
C ALA A 16 8.44 -35.12 23.11
N GLU A 17 8.16 -35.21 24.39
CA GLU A 17 7.75 -34.11 25.28
C GLU A 17 8.85 -33.07 25.49
N THR A 18 10.11 -33.45 25.53
CA THR A 18 11.24 -32.52 25.74
C THR A 18 11.48 -31.59 24.54
N ALA A 19 11.19 -32.03 23.32
CA ALA A 19 11.32 -31.19 22.13
C ALA A 19 10.24 -30.08 22.09
N LYS A 20 9.01 -30.42 22.46
CA LYS A 20 7.87 -29.47 22.47
C LYS A 20 8.00 -28.37 23.52
N ASP A 21 8.58 -28.70 24.69
CA ASP A 21 8.84 -27.73 25.74
C ASP A 21 10.01 -26.78 25.39
N THR A 22 11.01 -27.28 24.68
CA THR A 22 12.14 -26.46 24.21
C THR A 22 11.69 -25.44 23.17
N ASP A 23 10.86 -25.85 22.21
CA ASP A 23 10.31 -24.96 21.18
C ASP A 23 9.40 -23.88 21.80
N ASN A 24 8.56 -24.23 22.76
CA ASN A 24 7.73 -23.27 23.49
C ASN A 24 8.56 -22.25 24.28
N ASN A 25 9.68 -22.67 24.86
CA ASN A 25 10.59 -21.77 25.59
C ASN A 25 11.35 -20.85 24.67
N LEU A 26 11.76 -21.31 23.48
CA LEU A 26 12.39 -20.48 22.45
C LEU A 26 11.43 -19.42 21.91
N ILE A 27 10.17 -19.81 21.63
CA ILE A 27 9.13 -18.86 21.17
C ILE A 27 8.84 -17.81 22.25
N LYS A 28 8.66 -18.22 23.52
CA LYS A 28 8.46 -17.28 24.65
C LYS A 28 9.66 -16.35 24.84
N ALA A 29 10.88 -16.85 24.68
CA ALA A 29 12.09 -16.03 24.77
C ALA A 29 12.19 -15.03 23.61
N ALA A 30 11.83 -15.44 22.38
CA ALA A 30 11.80 -14.58 21.21
C ALA A 30 10.75 -13.47 21.33
N LEU A 31 9.59 -13.78 21.90
CA LEU A 31 8.48 -12.82 22.10
C LEU A 31 8.68 -11.93 23.33
N LYS A 32 9.67 -12.19 24.16
CA LYS A 32 9.93 -11.38 25.36
C LYS A 32 10.29 -9.93 25.00
N GLY A 33 9.53 -9.01 25.56
CA GLY A 33 9.72 -7.57 25.36
C GLY A 33 9.12 -7.02 24.07
N TRP A 34 8.32 -7.80 23.36
CA TRP A 34 7.44 -7.31 22.32
C TRP A 34 6.10 -6.88 22.91
N HIS A 35 5.61 -5.73 22.45
CA HIS A 35 4.29 -5.18 22.79
C HIS A 35 3.42 -5.24 21.55
N LEU A 36 2.23 -5.79 21.69
CA LEU A 36 1.25 -5.88 20.61
C LEU A 36 0.42 -4.61 20.58
N HIS A 37 0.22 -4.07 19.39
CA HIS A 37 -0.72 -2.99 19.13
C HIS A 37 -1.74 -3.45 18.07
N LEU A 38 -2.99 -3.09 18.26
CA LEU A 38 -4.05 -3.30 17.27
C LEU A 38 -4.68 -1.94 16.94
N GLY A 39 -4.69 -1.60 15.68
CA GLY A 39 -5.12 -0.29 15.20
C GLY A 39 -6.19 -0.35 14.13
N ALA A 40 -6.97 0.73 14.06
CA ALA A 40 -7.89 1.01 12.98
C ALA A 40 -7.79 2.48 12.60
N GLY A 41 -7.90 2.77 11.31
CA GLY A 41 -7.78 4.13 10.81
C GLY A 41 -8.43 4.33 9.45
N PHE A 42 -8.30 5.57 8.97
CA PHE A 42 -8.78 5.98 7.66
C PHE A 42 -7.61 6.47 6.81
N ASN A 43 -7.59 6.04 5.55
CA ASN A 43 -6.63 6.49 4.56
C ASN A 43 -7.21 7.65 3.75
N ILE A 44 -6.44 8.69 3.56
CA ILE A 44 -6.73 9.84 2.70
C ILE A 44 -5.55 10.02 1.76
N GLY A 45 -5.78 10.04 0.46
CA GLY A 45 -4.71 10.18 -0.51
C GLY A 45 -5.09 9.62 -1.87
N GLY A 46 -4.10 9.38 -2.72
CA GLY A 46 -4.37 8.91 -4.06
C GLY A 46 -3.12 8.46 -4.80
N ALA A 47 -3.34 7.99 -6.01
CA ALA A 47 -2.28 7.78 -6.99
C ALA A 47 -2.00 9.12 -7.67
N ALA A 48 -0.89 9.75 -7.30
CA ALA A 48 -0.51 11.07 -7.77
C ALA A 48 0.57 10.98 -8.84
N PRO A 49 0.45 11.71 -9.96
CA PRO A 49 1.54 11.86 -10.91
C PRO A 49 2.62 12.76 -10.31
N LEU A 50 3.88 12.31 -10.33
CA LEU A 50 5.01 13.10 -9.88
C LEU A 50 6.15 13.05 -10.92
N PRO A 51 6.57 14.22 -11.44
CA PRO A 51 5.97 15.55 -11.28
C PRO A 51 4.58 15.65 -11.93
N LEU A 52 3.81 16.69 -11.59
CA LEU A 52 2.50 16.91 -12.20
C LEU A 52 2.68 17.17 -13.72
N PRO A 53 2.07 16.35 -14.59
CA PRO A 53 2.19 16.49 -16.04
C PRO A 53 1.59 17.81 -16.54
N ARG A 54 2.18 18.37 -17.58
CA ARG A 54 1.69 19.61 -18.21
C ARG A 54 0.34 19.42 -18.91
N GLU A 55 0.01 18.21 -19.22
CA GLU A 55 -1.24 17.79 -19.82
C GLU A 55 -2.43 18.00 -18.88
N ILE A 56 -2.24 17.89 -17.57
CA ILE A 56 -3.28 18.16 -16.56
C ILE A 56 -3.36 19.67 -16.36
N ARG A 57 -4.49 20.27 -16.75
CA ARG A 57 -4.71 21.73 -16.67
C ARG A 57 -5.32 22.14 -15.34
N SER A 58 -6.32 21.39 -14.87
CA SER A 58 -6.96 21.60 -13.58
C SER A 58 -7.50 20.30 -13.03
N ILE A 59 -7.54 20.18 -11.72
CA ILE A 59 -8.27 19.14 -11.01
C ILE A 59 -9.55 19.81 -10.48
N GLU A 60 -10.69 19.43 -11.04
CA GLU A 60 -11.98 20.05 -10.71
C GLU A 60 -12.61 19.42 -9.49
N SER A 61 -12.43 18.12 -9.31
CA SER A 61 -12.88 17.46 -8.11
C SER A 61 -11.92 16.34 -7.66
N TYR A 62 -11.84 16.17 -6.35
CA TYR A 62 -11.14 15.08 -5.71
C TYR A 62 -11.99 14.54 -4.55
N ASN A 63 -12.23 13.25 -4.55
CA ASN A 63 -12.93 12.55 -3.49
C ASN A 63 -12.06 11.38 -3.01
N PRO A 64 -11.53 11.44 -1.77
CA PRO A 64 -10.69 10.39 -1.21
C PRO A 64 -11.45 9.09 -0.93
N MET A 65 -12.76 9.08 -1.10
CA MET A 65 -13.64 7.96 -0.74
C MET A 65 -13.49 7.54 0.73
N LEU A 66 -14.23 6.52 1.15
CA LEU A 66 -14.06 5.93 2.48
C LEU A 66 -13.04 4.79 2.40
N ASN A 67 -11.85 5.03 2.89
CA ASN A 67 -10.77 4.05 2.94
C ASN A 67 -10.47 3.66 4.38
N ILE A 68 -10.47 2.38 4.66
CA ILE A 68 -10.26 1.82 6.00
C ILE A 68 -8.92 1.11 6.04
N ALA A 69 -8.21 1.24 7.15
CA ALA A 69 -7.02 0.49 7.49
C ALA A 69 -7.21 -0.24 8.82
N LEU A 70 -6.92 -1.52 8.85
CA LEU A 70 -6.84 -2.35 10.06
C LEU A 70 -5.40 -2.83 10.18
N GLU A 71 -4.77 -2.58 11.31
CA GLU A 71 -3.35 -2.89 11.54
C GLU A 71 -3.14 -3.67 12.82
N GLY A 72 -2.31 -4.70 12.75
CA GLY A 72 -1.71 -5.34 13.91
C GLY A 72 -0.22 -5.20 13.82
N ASP A 73 0.41 -4.68 14.85
CA ASP A 73 1.86 -4.54 14.89
C ASP A 73 2.46 -4.98 16.23
N VAL A 74 3.72 -5.31 16.16
CA VAL A 74 4.53 -5.66 17.34
C VAL A 74 5.69 -4.69 17.44
N HIS A 75 5.86 -4.12 18.61
CA HIS A 75 6.87 -3.13 18.93
C HIS A 75 7.86 -3.65 19.96
N LYS A 76 9.15 -3.41 19.75
CA LYS A 76 10.20 -3.76 20.68
C LYS A 76 11.18 -2.61 20.85
N LYS A 77 11.37 -2.16 22.09
CA LYS A 77 12.44 -1.21 22.43
C LYS A 77 13.80 -1.90 22.41
N ILE A 78 14.81 -1.19 21.90
CA ILE A 78 16.19 -1.65 21.86
C ILE A 78 16.86 -1.28 23.18
N ASN A 79 17.04 -2.27 24.06
CA ASN A 79 17.64 -2.09 25.39
C ASN A 79 16.97 -0.97 26.21
N ARG A 80 17.77 -0.09 26.81
CA ARG A 80 17.34 1.10 27.55
C ARG A 80 17.32 2.37 26.73
N SER A 81 17.42 2.27 25.40
CA SER A 81 17.44 3.43 24.53
C SER A 81 16.03 3.92 24.21
N SER A 82 15.94 5.14 23.66
CA SER A 82 14.69 5.67 23.10
C SER A 82 14.33 5.04 21.74
N TRP A 83 15.23 4.26 21.15
CA TRP A 83 15.01 3.58 19.88
C TRP A 83 14.31 2.24 20.04
N GLY A 84 13.53 1.89 19.04
CA GLY A 84 12.86 0.60 18.92
C GLY A 84 12.67 0.19 17.47
N VAL A 85 12.06 -0.96 17.31
CA VAL A 85 11.62 -1.48 16.00
C VAL A 85 10.15 -1.85 16.09
N MET A 86 9.44 -1.62 14.99
CA MET A 86 8.04 -2.01 14.80
C MET A 86 7.91 -2.82 13.52
N LEU A 87 7.22 -3.94 13.62
CA LEU A 87 6.85 -4.78 12.48
C LEU A 87 5.34 -4.94 12.49
N GLY A 88 4.70 -4.67 11.38
CA GLY A 88 3.24 -4.67 11.29
C GLY A 88 2.70 -5.48 10.13
N LEU A 89 1.41 -5.75 10.20
CA LEU A 89 0.58 -6.27 9.15
C LEU A 89 -0.67 -5.40 9.07
N ARG A 90 -0.90 -4.79 7.91
CA ARG A 90 -2.02 -3.87 7.68
C ARG A 90 -2.83 -4.34 6.48
N LEU A 91 -4.13 -4.52 6.69
CA LEU A 91 -5.12 -4.66 5.63
C LEU A 91 -5.76 -3.29 5.40
N GLU A 92 -5.64 -2.77 4.19
CA GLU A 92 -6.08 -1.40 3.91
C GLU A 92 -6.70 -1.26 2.52
N THR A 93 -7.71 -0.38 2.43
CA THR A 93 -8.25 0.08 1.16
C THR A 93 -7.63 1.44 0.79
N LYS A 94 -7.38 1.63 -0.50
CA LYS A 94 -6.83 2.85 -1.09
C LYS A 94 -7.62 3.17 -2.34
N ALA A 95 -8.63 4.01 -2.18
CA ALA A 95 -9.52 4.38 -3.26
C ALA A 95 -9.58 5.91 -3.40
N MET A 96 -9.84 6.37 -4.63
CA MET A 96 -10.07 7.77 -4.93
C MET A 96 -10.94 7.93 -6.17
N LYS A 97 -11.59 9.08 -6.29
CA LYS A 97 -12.18 9.58 -7.54
C LYS A 97 -11.63 10.96 -7.83
N THR A 98 -11.29 11.21 -9.07
CA THR A 98 -10.86 12.52 -9.53
C THR A 98 -11.61 12.89 -10.79
N ASP A 99 -11.82 14.18 -11.00
CA ASP A 99 -12.26 14.77 -12.25
C ASP A 99 -11.29 15.88 -12.61
N ALA A 100 -10.73 15.82 -13.81
CA ALA A 100 -9.69 16.73 -14.25
C ALA A 100 -9.89 17.17 -15.70
N VAL A 101 -9.51 18.41 -15.99
CA VAL A 101 -9.40 18.90 -17.37
C VAL A 101 -7.99 18.64 -17.86
N VAL A 102 -7.88 17.96 -18.99
CA VAL A 102 -6.60 17.66 -19.63
C VAL A 102 -6.52 18.23 -21.04
N LYS A 103 -5.30 18.45 -21.51
CA LYS A 103 -5.03 18.91 -22.87
C LYS A 103 -3.86 18.14 -23.47
N ASN A 104 -4.08 17.60 -24.68
CA ASN A 104 -3.12 16.76 -25.40
C ASN A 104 -2.63 15.55 -24.54
N TYR A 105 -3.55 14.98 -23.79
CA TYR A 105 -3.28 13.82 -22.94
C TYR A 105 -3.34 12.56 -23.82
N HIS A 106 -2.20 11.89 -23.98
CA HIS A 106 -2.15 10.66 -24.75
C HIS A 106 -2.83 9.54 -23.99
N MET A 107 -3.86 8.94 -24.57
CA MET A 107 -4.61 7.86 -23.93
C MET A 107 -5.16 6.87 -24.96
N GLU A 108 -5.35 5.65 -24.51
CA GLU A 108 -6.12 4.62 -25.18
C GLU A 108 -7.46 4.43 -24.46
N ALA A 109 -8.56 4.51 -25.20
CA ALA A 109 -9.91 4.34 -24.66
C ALA A 109 -10.80 3.60 -25.66
N VAL A 110 -11.95 3.12 -25.19
CA VAL A 110 -12.99 2.51 -26.04
C VAL A 110 -14.12 3.51 -26.20
N SER A 111 -14.47 3.84 -27.46
CA SER A 111 -15.60 4.73 -27.72
C SER A 111 -16.91 4.14 -27.20
N ALA A 112 -17.73 4.97 -26.56
CA ALA A 112 -19.05 4.58 -26.09
C ALA A 112 -20.00 4.20 -27.25
N ASP A 113 -19.76 4.72 -28.45
CA ASP A 113 -20.55 4.44 -29.65
C ASP A 113 -20.22 3.07 -30.28
N GLY A 114 -19.30 2.31 -29.69
CA GLY A 114 -18.83 1.04 -30.22
C GLY A 114 -17.95 1.16 -31.48
N ALA A 115 -17.50 2.37 -31.81
CA ALA A 115 -16.64 2.65 -32.98
C ALA A 115 -15.23 2.07 -32.91
N GLY A 116 -14.88 1.43 -31.77
CA GLY A 116 -13.59 0.76 -31.56
C GLY A 116 -12.68 1.44 -30.54
N LYS A 117 -11.42 1.05 -30.56
CA LYS A 117 -10.37 1.66 -29.73
C LYS A 117 -9.97 3.02 -30.31
N ILE A 118 -9.89 3.99 -29.43
CA ILE A 118 -9.43 5.34 -29.71
C ILE A 118 -8.04 5.47 -29.10
N ASN A 119 -7.06 5.83 -29.90
CA ASN A 119 -5.70 6.11 -29.44
C ASN A 119 -5.25 7.45 -30.00
N GLY A 120 -4.85 8.38 -29.15
CA GLY A 120 -4.42 9.71 -29.59
C GLY A 120 -4.35 10.72 -28.46
N ALA A 121 -4.22 12.00 -28.87
CA ALA A 121 -4.11 13.13 -27.95
C ALA A 121 -5.49 13.65 -27.56
N TRP A 122 -5.94 13.33 -26.36
CA TRP A 122 -7.21 13.77 -25.80
C TRP A 122 -7.14 15.19 -25.23
N THR A 123 -8.17 15.96 -25.45
CA THR A 123 -8.40 17.27 -24.81
C THR A 123 -9.85 17.35 -24.38
N GLY A 124 -10.08 17.50 -23.07
CA GLY A 124 -11.42 17.50 -22.46
C GLY A 124 -11.34 17.08 -21.00
N HIS A 125 -12.45 16.55 -20.50
CA HIS A 125 -12.54 16.06 -19.12
C HIS A 125 -12.12 14.59 -19.02
N VAL A 126 -11.50 14.23 -17.91
CA VAL A 126 -11.14 12.85 -17.56
C VAL A 126 -11.53 12.58 -16.11
N ARG A 127 -12.48 11.67 -15.95
CA ARG A 127 -12.89 11.16 -14.65
C ARG A 127 -12.20 9.83 -14.40
N THR A 128 -11.47 9.72 -13.30
CA THR A 128 -10.76 8.50 -12.91
C THR A 128 -11.28 7.99 -11.57
N ARG A 129 -11.45 6.68 -11.47
CA ARG A 129 -11.73 5.96 -10.24
C ARG A 129 -10.68 4.89 -10.01
N VAL A 130 -10.09 4.93 -8.83
CA VAL A 130 -9.17 3.91 -8.31
C VAL A 130 -9.79 3.28 -7.09
N ASP A 131 -9.72 1.95 -6.96
CA ASP A 131 -10.26 1.22 -5.82
C ASP A 131 -9.41 -0.03 -5.60
N ASN A 132 -8.48 0.05 -4.66
CA ASN A 132 -7.48 -0.98 -4.42
C ASN A 132 -7.50 -1.45 -2.97
N THR A 133 -7.30 -2.76 -2.75
CA THR A 133 -7.13 -3.38 -1.44
C THR A 133 -5.74 -3.97 -1.34
N TYR A 134 -5.02 -3.64 -0.27
CA TYR A 134 -3.64 -4.05 -0.03
C TYR A 134 -3.46 -4.80 1.28
N LEU A 135 -2.57 -5.76 1.26
CA LEU A 135 -1.92 -6.28 2.45
C LEU A 135 -0.53 -5.65 2.55
N THR A 136 -0.31 -4.85 3.58
CA THR A 136 0.89 -4.03 3.75
C THR A 136 1.69 -4.47 4.97
N PHE A 137 3.01 -4.54 4.84
CA PHE A 137 3.99 -4.93 5.85
C PHE A 137 4.92 -3.75 6.16
N PRO A 138 4.59 -2.88 7.11
CA PRO A 138 5.48 -1.83 7.57
C PRO A 138 6.62 -2.42 8.45
N MET A 139 7.84 -1.93 8.23
CA MET A 139 9.04 -2.27 8.98
C MET A 139 9.72 -0.96 9.41
N LEU A 140 9.41 -0.51 10.62
CA LEU A 140 9.73 0.85 11.03
C LEU A 140 10.73 0.87 12.19
N ALA A 141 11.69 1.79 12.11
CA ALA A 141 12.42 2.25 13.27
C ALA A 141 11.53 3.22 14.05
N THR A 142 11.51 3.10 15.36
CA THR A 142 10.72 3.97 16.25
C THR A 142 11.64 4.73 17.17
N TYR A 143 11.27 5.96 17.50
CA TYR A 143 11.98 6.80 18.46
C TYR A 143 10.98 7.41 19.45
N THR A 144 11.14 7.07 20.71
CA THR A 144 10.33 7.59 21.81
C THR A 144 10.87 8.96 22.24
N ILE A 145 10.12 10.02 21.93
CA ILE A 145 10.47 11.41 22.28
C ILE A 145 10.15 11.67 23.76
N SER A 146 8.99 11.17 24.20
CA SER A 146 8.52 11.29 25.59
C SER A 146 7.60 10.10 25.93
N ASP A 147 7.09 10.04 27.16
CA ASP A 147 6.17 8.98 27.60
C ASP A 147 4.85 8.93 26.79
N ARG A 148 4.56 10.00 26.05
CA ARG A 148 3.34 10.12 25.25
C ARG A 148 3.58 10.17 23.74
N TRP A 149 4.77 10.58 23.29
CA TRP A 149 5.07 10.79 21.89
C TRP A 149 6.11 9.84 21.37
N GLN A 150 5.80 9.16 20.31
CA GLN A 150 6.69 8.32 19.53
C GLN A 150 6.61 8.70 18.07
N VAL A 151 7.73 8.74 17.39
CA VAL A 151 7.82 8.87 15.92
C VAL A 151 8.34 7.57 15.34
N GLN A 152 8.00 7.34 14.09
CA GLN A 152 8.36 6.11 13.40
C GLN A 152 8.63 6.38 11.93
N ALA A 153 9.64 5.72 11.38
CA ALA A 153 9.98 5.82 9.97
C ALA A 153 10.63 4.53 9.47
N GLY A 154 10.41 4.20 8.22
CA GLY A 154 11.03 3.05 7.58
C GLY A 154 10.34 2.63 6.30
N PRO A 155 10.81 1.54 5.68
CA PRO A 155 10.21 0.99 4.48
C PRO A 155 8.91 0.24 4.80
N TYR A 156 8.08 0.11 3.76
CA TYR A 156 6.95 -0.80 3.75
C TYR A 156 6.90 -1.58 2.44
N LEU A 157 6.33 -2.76 2.49
CA LEU A 157 6.01 -3.59 1.34
C LEU A 157 4.50 -3.78 1.30
N SER A 158 3.89 -3.69 0.12
CA SER A 158 2.44 -3.89 -0.06
C SER A 158 2.17 -4.84 -1.20
N TRP A 159 1.28 -5.77 -0.95
CA TRP A 159 0.75 -6.69 -1.95
C TRP A 159 -0.70 -6.33 -2.25
N MET A 160 -1.01 -6.06 -3.53
CA MET A 160 -2.37 -5.78 -3.97
C MET A 160 -3.17 -7.08 -4.03
N MET A 161 -4.22 -7.18 -3.23
CA MET A 161 -5.14 -8.32 -3.19
C MET A 161 -6.25 -8.17 -4.22
N ASN A 162 -6.73 -6.94 -4.40
CA ASN A 162 -7.72 -6.57 -5.38
C ASN A 162 -7.44 -5.15 -5.86
N GLY A 163 -7.69 -4.86 -7.13
CA GLY A 163 -7.47 -3.55 -7.69
C GLY A 163 -8.37 -3.25 -8.88
N SER A 164 -8.79 -1.99 -8.95
CA SER A 164 -9.53 -1.43 -10.07
C SER A 164 -9.02 -0.04 -10.40
N PHE A 165 -8.78 0.20 -11.69
CA PHE A 165 -8.43 1.50 -12.25
C PHE A 165 -9.25 1.70 -13.52
N SER A 166 -10.29 2.49 -13.43
CA SER A 166 -11.20 2.75 -14.53
C SER A 166 -11.60 4.21 -14.62
N GLY A 167 -12.16 4.61 -15.74
CA GLY A 167 -12.63 5.96 -15.90
C GLY A 167 -13.32 6.23 -17.21
N GLU A 168 -13.57 7.51 -17.41
CA GLU A 168 -14.30 8.05 -18.54
C GLU A 168 -13.64 9.36 -19.00
N ALA A 169 -13.43 9.48 -20.30
CA ALA A 169 -13.10 10.72 -20.95
C ALA A 169 -14.39 11.27 -21.58
N TYR A 170 -14.73 12.53 -21.34
CA TYR A 170 -16.00 13.11 -21.78
C TYR A 170 -15.87 14.59 -22.09
N ASP A 171 -16.86 15.13 -22.82
CA ASP A 171 -16.94 16.53 -23.23
C ASP A 171 -15.61 17.04 -23.83
N GLY A 172 -15.14 16.35 -24.86
CA GLY A 172 -13.87 16.69 -25.47
C GLY A 172 -13.70 16.20 -26.90
N TYR A 173 -12.45 16.22 -27.32
CA TYR A 173 -12.07 15.72 -28.64
C TYR A 173 -10.73 14.99 -28.57
N ILE A 174 -10.55 14.06 -29.48
CA ILE A 174 -9.28 13.38 -29.71
C ILE A 174 -8.65 13.87 -31.00
N ARG A 175 -7.34 13.96 -31.06
CA ARG A 175 -6.57 14.13 -32.28
C ARG A 175 -5.82 12.85 -32.58
N ASP A 176 -5.91 12.43 -33.84
CA ASP A 176 -5.24 11.20 -34.27
C ASP A 176 -3.72 11.37 -34.22
N ILE A 177 -3.05 10.36 -33.67
CA ILE A 177 -1.60 10.22 -33.55
C ILE A 177 -0.92 11.31 -32.71
N ASP A 178 -1.11 12.59 -33.02
CA ASP A 178 -0.42 13.71 -32.38
C ASP A 178 -1.32 14.97 -32.21
N PRO A 179 -0.85 16.01 -31.47
CA PRO A 179 -1.63 17.22 -31.22
C PRO A 179 -1.99 18.05 -32.47
N THR A 180 -1.45 17.73 -33.64
CA THR A 180 -1.72 18.42 -34.90
C THR A 180 -2.61 17.62 -35.86
N GLY A 181 -2.93 16.36 -35.52
CA GLY A 181 -3.76 15.45 -36.28
C GLY A 181 -5.23 15.92 -36.42
N GLU A 182 -6.00 15.19 -37.23
CA GLU A 182 -7.42 15.46 -37.42
C GLU A 182 -8.18 15.42 -36.09
N LYS A 183 -9.10 16.34 -35.92
CA LYS A 183 -9.93 16.47 -34.73
C LYS A 183 -11.21 15.65 -34.89
N ALA A 184 -11.42 14.68 -34.00
CA ALA A 184 -12.68 13.97 -33.87
C ALA A 184 -13.34 14.34 -32.53
N GLU A 185 -14.57 14.82 -32.56
CA GLU A 185 -15.33 15.07 -31.34
C GLU A 185 -15.83 13.74 -30.76
N VAL A 186 -15.66 13.54 -29.46
CA VAL A 186 -16.04 12.32 -28.74
C VAL A 186 -16.85 12.74 -27.54
N SER A 187 -18.12 12.36 -27.51
CA SER A 187 -19.00 12.68 -26.40
C SER A 187 -18.60 11.95 -25.12
N SER A 188 -18.20 10.70 -25.23
CA SER A 188 -17.74 9.88 -24.11
C SER A 188 -16.92 8.67 -24.58
N ALA A 189 -15.88 8.35 -23.86
CA ALA A 189 -15.08 7.14 -24.06
C ALA A 189 -14.65 6.58 -22.69
N THR A 190 -14.74 5.28 -22.49
CA THR A 190 -14.39 4.62 -21.24
C THR A 190 -13.05 3.91 -21.35
N TYR A 191 -12.37 3.79 -20.21
CA TYR A 191 -11.14 3.01 -20.09
C TYR A 191 -11.13 2.17 -18.81
N ASP A 192 -10.49 1.01 -18.89
CA ASP A 192 -10.29 0.11 -17.75
C ASP A 192 -8.90 -0.52 -17.84
N PHE A 193 -8.02 -0.12 -16.94
CA PHE A 193 -6.66 -0.60 -16.82
C PHE A 193 -6.45 -1.44 -15.53
N SER A 194 -7.54 -2.00 -15.00
CA SER A 194 -7.50 -2.80 -13.77
C SER A 194 -6.57 -4.01 -13.87
N LYS A 195 -6.45 -4.60 -15.06
CA LYS A 195 -5.60 -5.77 -15.32
C LYS A 195 -4.11 -5.44 -15.42
N ASP A 196 -3.80 -4.17 -15.67
CA ASP A 196 -2.43 -3.69 -15.88
C ASP A 196 -1.83 -3.13 -14.60
N LEU A 197 -2.58 -3.16 -13.48
CA LEU A 197 -2.08 -2.70 -12.19
C LEU A 197 -0.96 -3.59 -11.66
N ARG A 198 0.06 -2.96 -11.12
CA ARG A 198 1.16 -3.64 -10.43
C ARG A 198 0.66 -4.24 -9.12
N HIS A 199 0.95 -5.51 -8.88
CA HIS A 199 0.55 -6.20 -7.65
C HIS A 199 1.47 -5.93 -6.45
N PHE A 200 2.73 -5.62 -6.69
CA PHE A 200 3.72 -5.40 -5.63
C PHE A 200 4.16 -3.94 -5.58
N HIS A 201 4.01 -3.33 -4.41
CA HIS A 201 4.43 -1.96 -4.13
C HIS A 201 5.38 -1.92 -2.94
N TRP A 202 6.26 -0.95 -2.97
CA TRP A 202 7.15 -0.64 -1.87
C TRP A 202 7.35 0.87 -1.76
N GLY A 203 7.71 1.32 -0.58
CA GLY A 203 7.89 2.73 -0.33
C GLY A 203 8.39 3.03 1.06
N LEU A 204 8.27 4.28 1.44
CA LEU A 204 8.65 4.79 2.75
C LEU A 204 7.40 5.21 3.52
N GLN A 205 7.41 4.94 4.82
CA GLN A 205 6.41 5.40 5.77
C GLN A 205 7.10 6.27 6.82
N LEU A 206 6.49 7.42 7.10
CA LEU A 206 6.81 8.30 8.22
C LEU A 206 5.54 8.46 9.05
N GLY A 207 5.64 8.40 10.37
CA GLY A 207 4.47 8.53 11.21
C GLY A 207 4.80 8.91 12.65
N GLY A 208 3.73 9.03 13.42
CA GLY A 208 3.79 9.30 14.83
C GLY A 208 2.62 8.70 15.57
N GLU A 209 2.85 8.43 16.83
CA GLU A 209 1.88 7.93 17.77
C GLU A 209 1.85 8.85 18.98
N PHE A 210 0.64 9.22 19.37
CA PHE A 210 0.37 9.96 20.62
C PHE A 210 -0.43 9.08 21.57
N LYS A 211 0.15 8.69 22.67
CA LYS A 211 -0.50 7.94 23.74
C LYS A 211 -1.48 8.83 24.50
N ALA A 212 -2.74 8.76 24.12
CA ALA A 212 -3.80 9.59 24.68
C ALA A 212 -4.21 9.10 26.09
N TYR A 213 -4.26 7.77 26.27
CA TYR A 213 -4.64 7.11 27.51
C TYR A 213 -3.80 5.82 27.72
N ARG A 214 -3.98 5.10 28.83
CA ARG A 214 -3.16 3.94 29.22
C ARG A 214 -2.94 2.92 28.11
N HIS A 215 -4.02 2.59 27.41
CA HIS A 215 -4.05 1.58 26.35
C HIS A 215 -4.54 2.15 24.99
N LEU A 216 -4.69 3.47 24.89
CA LEU A 216 -5.18 4.10 23.67
C LEU A 216 -4.18 5.12 23.15
N ALA A 217 -3.82 4.97 21.91
CA ALA A 217 -3.02 5.94 21.16
C ALA A 217 -3.77 6.43 19.93
N VAL A 218 -3.44 7.66 19.52
CA VAL A 218 -3.81 8.24 18.21
C VAL A 218 -2.59 8.10 17.31
N THR A 219 -2.80 7.62 16.10
CA THR A 219 -1.73 7.41 15.11
C THR A 219 -1.97 8.26 13.88
N ALA A 220 -0.87 8.78 13.33
CA ALA A 220 -0.87 9.44 12.04
C ALA A 220 0.35 8.98 11.25
N ASN A 221 0.13 8.50 10.03
CA ASN A 221 1.17 7.96 9.16
C ASN A 221 1.05 8.57 7.76
N LEU A 222 2.17 8.83 7.10
CA LEU A 222 2.28 9.17 5.70
C LEU A 222 3.03 8.04 4.98
N GLN A 223 2.43 7.47 3.97
CA GLN A 223 3.03 6.48 3.08
C GLN A 223 3.31 7.10 1.72
N TRP A 224 4.52 6.93 1.23
CA TRP A 224 4.94 7.34 -0.10
C TRP A 224 5.46 6.12 -0.86
N GLY A 225 4.69 5.66 -1.86
CA GLY A 225 5.13 4.61 -2.77
C GLY A 225 6.23 5.11 -3.70
N LEU A 226 7.28 4.31 -3.82
CA LEU A 226 8.46 4.64 -4.65
C LEU A 226 8.42 3.95 -6.00
N ASN A 227 7.50 3.03 -6.23
CA ASN A 227 7.19 2.47 -7.54
C ASN A 227 5.78 2.86 -7.98
N GLY A 228 5.62 3.06 -9.29
CA GLY A 228 4.34 3.43 -9.88
C GLY A 228 3.29 2.33 -9.76
N ILE A 229 2.01 2.71 -9.82
CA ILE A 229 0.89 1.75 -9.77
C ILE A 229 0.80 0.88 -11.03
N PHE A 230 1.38 1.32 -12.14
CA PHE A 230 1.53 0.54 -13.36
C PHE A 230 2.96 0.04 -13.54
N PRO A 231 3.17 -1.09 -14.24
CA PRO A 231 4.48 -1.52 -14.70
C PRO A 231 5.15 -0.49 -15.61
N SER A 232 6.47 -0.57 -15.77
CA SER A 232 7.23 0.39 -16.58
C SER A 232 7.05 0.25 -18.09
N ASP A 233 6.49 -0.87 -18.53
CA ASP A 233 6.14 -1.21 -19.91
C ASP A 233 4.68 -0.86 -20.27
N PHE A 234 3.94 -0.25 -19.33
CA PHE A 234 2.58 0.22 -19.58
C PHE A 234 2.61 1.57 -20.32
N GLU A 235 2.13 1.59 -21.55
CA GLU A 235 2.24 2.74 -22.47
C GLU A 235 0.96 3.57 -22.57
N SER A 236 -0.19 3.07 -22.08
CA SER A 236 -1.47 3.78 -22.20
C SER A 236 -1.56 5.06 -21.36
N VAL A 237 -0.65 5.27 -20.42
CA VAL A 237 -0.50 6.51 -19.64
C VAL A 237 0.98 6.92 -19.65
N THR A 238 1.27 8.13 -20.12
CA THR A 238 2.64 8.61 -20.38
C THR A 238 3.44 9.02 -19.14
N PHE A 239 2.84 8.97 -17.96
CA PHE A 239 3.49 9.34 -16.71
C PHE A 239 3.23 8.32 -15.60
N SER A 240 4.15 8.24 -14.66
CA SER A 240 4.02 7.33 -13.52
C SER A 240 3.11 7.93 -12.44
N LEU A 241 2.20 7.11 -11.91
CA LEU A 241 1.33 7.44 -10.80
C LEU A 241 1.87 6.76 -9.53
N TYR A 242 2.16 7.53 -8.50
CA TYR A 242 2.71 7.03 -7.24
C TYR A 242 1.64 7.04 -6.14
N PRO A 243 1.47 5.94 -5.37
CA PRO A 243 0.53 5.92 -4.26
C PRO A 243 1.06 6.74 -3.09
N ILE A 244 0.34 7.81 -2.75
CA ILE A 244 0.66 8.69 -1.60
C ILE A 244 -0.58 8.79 -0.72
N TYR A 245 -0.49 8.28 0.51
CA TYR A 245 -1.61 8.21 1.43
C TYR A 245 -1.21 8.62 2.85
N ALA A 246 -2.05 9.43 3.48
CA ALA A 246 -2.02 9.67 4.90
C ALA A 246 -3.03 8.77 5.59
N THR A 247 -2.64 8.15 6.71
CA THR A 247 -3.52 7.34 7.56
C THR A 247 -3.64 8.02 8.90
N VAL A 248 -4.86 8.25 9.37
CA VAL A 248 -5.13 8.72 10.74
C VAL A 248 -6.02 7.71 11.42
N GLY A 249 -5.69 7.34 12.66
CA GLY A 249 -6.40 6.28 13.35
C GLY A 249 -6.11 6.22 14.84
N PHE A 250 -6.55 5.11 15.41
CA PHE A 250 -6.37 4.78 16.82
C PHE A 250 -5.74 3.40 16.93
N SER A 251 -4.90 3.22 17.95
CA SER A 251 -4.32 1.93 18.30
C SER A 251 -4.60 1.61 19.75
N TYR A 252 -4.91 0.34 20.02
CA TYR A 252 -4.97 -0.23 21.35
C TYR A 252 -3.63 -0.89 21.67
N LEU A 253 -3.04 -0.51 22.81
CA LEU A 253 -1.72 -0.95 23.29
C LEU A 253 -1.92 -2.01 24.38
N PHE A 254 -1.44 -3.23 24.12
CA PHE A 254 -1.52 -4.36 25.06
C PHE A 254 -0.36 -4.39 26.06
#